data_a75c1039a699a26bede1af52bb2ec700
#
_entry.id   a75c1039a699a26bede1af52bb2ec700
#
_cell.length_a   1.000
_cell.length_b   1.000
_cell.length_c   1.000
_cell.angle_alpha   90.00
_cell.angle_beta   90.00
_cell.angle_gamma   90.00
#
_symmetry.space_group_name_H-M   'P 1'
#
loop_
_entity.id
_entity.type
_entity.pdbx_description
1 polymer ?
#
loop_
_entity_poly.entity_id
_entity_poly.type
_entity_poly.pdbx_seq_one_letter_code
_entity_poly.pdbx_strand_id
1 'polypeptide(L)'
;MLKQKVTLIFLLSLVHNIILAHCQVPCGVYDDAMRIIKINEDFETIKKSMIKINDLSNKSDSLSRNQLIRWVNTKDRHASNIQKIVTDYFLTQRVKESNANYIKQVTTLHQLLIISMKCKQTVDTENVKLGLNLIQLFVKIYFDTHGIEHLNKISK
;
A
#
# COMPACT_ATOMS: atom_id res chain seq x y z
N MET A 1 -8.89 -55.99 11.67
CA MET A 1 -9.21 -55.21 10.45
C MET A 1 -9.82 -53.85 10.76
N LEU A 2 -10.81 -53.71 11.66
CA LEU A 2 -11.45 -52.41 11.97
C LEU A 2 -10.46 -51.43 12.62
N LYS A 3 -9.64 -51.84 13.59
CA LYS A 3 -8.62 -50.99 14.25
C LYS A 3 -7.58 -50.44 13.27
N GLN A 4 -7.13 -51.24 12.29
CA GLN A 4 -6.19 -50.79 11.27
C GLN A 4 -6.79 -49.75 10.32
N LYS A 5 -8.06 -49.89 9.96
CA LYS A 5 -8.79 -48.91 9.13
C LYS A 5 -8.98 -47.58 9.87
N VAL A 6 -9.29 -47.61 11.17
CA VAL A 6 -9.44 -46.40 12.00
C VAL A 6 -8.10 -45.67 12.15
N THR A 7 -7.00 -46.40 12.37
CA THR A 7 -5.65 -45.79 12.46
C THR A 7 -5.23 -45.17 11.14
N LEU A 8 -5.54 -45.80 10.00
CA LEU A 8 -5.23 -45.23 8.67
C LEU A 8 -6.01 -43.95 8.37
N ILE A 9 -7.29 -43.93 8.74
CA ILE A 9 -8.13 -42.73 8.58
C ILE A 9 -7.62 -41.59 9.47
N PHE A 10 -7.18 -41.87 10.70
CA PHE A 10 -6.62 -40.88 11.61
C PHE A 10 -5.27 -40.34 11.11
N LEU A 11 -4.41 -41.20 10.54
CA LEU A 11 -3.16 -40.75 9.90
C LEU A 11 -3.42 -39.89 8.64
N LEU A 12 -4.41 -40.22 7.82
CA LEU A 12 -4.76 -39.44 6.65
C LEU A 12 -5.34 -38.04 7.03
N SER A 13 -6.05 -37.92 8.15
CA SER A 13 -6.58 -36.64 8.62
C SER A 13 -5.51 -35.71 9.14
N LEU A 14 -4.36 -36.20 9.59
CA LEU A 14 -3.20 -35.41 10.04
C LEU A 14 -2.41 -34.78 8.90
N VAL A 15 -2.52 -35.29 7.67
CA VAL A 15 -1.75 -34.79 6.51
C VAL A 15 -2.43 -33.61 5.83
N HIS A 16 -3.68 -33.26 6.17
CA HIS A 16 -4.46 -32.20 5.48
C HIS A 16 -4.29 -30.79 6.04
N ASN A 17 -3.41 -30.55 7.01
CA ASN A 17 -3.25 -29.24 7.63
C ASN A 17 -1.93 -28.53 7.28
N ILE A 18 -1.46 -28.62 6.03
CA ILE A 18 -0.55 -27.59 5.53
C ILE A 18 -1.41 -26.43 5.01
N ILE A 19 -2.10 -25.76 5.91
CA ILE A 19 -2.68 -24.45 5.61
C ILE A 19 -1.50 -23.48 5.56
N LEU A 20 -1.04 -23.20 4.37
CA LEU A 20 -0.14 -22.06 4.15
C LEU A 20 -0.93 -20.80 4.51
N ALA A 21 -0.73 -20.32 5.72
CA ALA A 21 -1.28 -19.04 6.16
C ALA A 21 -0.60 -17.93 5.35
N HIS A 22 -1.32 -17.36 4.39
CA HIS A 22 -0.87 -16.21 3.62
C HIS A 22 -1.23 -14.92 4.36
N CYS A 23 -0.28 -13.97 4.40
CA CYS A 23 -0.43 -12.69 5.11
C CYS A 23 -1.58 -11.83 4.56
N GLN A 24 -1.90 -11.98 3.28
CA GLN A 24 -3.08 -11.39 2.63
C GLN A 24 -3.74 -12.40 1.70
N VAL A 25 -5.02 -12.64 1.90
CA VAL A 25 -5.84 -13.49 1.02
C VAL A 25 -6.65 -12.58 0.10
N PRO A 26 -6.69 -12.90 -1.20
CA PRO A 26 -6.06 -13.99 -1.93
C PRO A 26 -4.63 -13.65 -2.38
N CYS A 27 -3.67 -14.46 -2.01
CA CYS A 27 -2.28 -14.34 -2.45
C CYS A 27 -2.19 -14.64 -3.96
N GLY A 28 -1.54 -13.72 -4.73
CA GLY A 28 -1.38 -13.86 -6.18
C GLY A 28 -2.54 -13.31 -7.03
N VAL A 29 -3.64 -12.84 -6.42
CA VAL A 29 -4.72 -12.14 -7.14
C VAL A 29 -4.42 -10.65 -7.34
N TYR A 30 -3.53 -10.09 -6.53
CA TYR A 30 -3.19 -8.68 -6.62
C TYR A 30 -2.04 -8.45 -7.60
N ASP A 31 -2.27 -7.54 -8.54
CA ASP A 31 -1.27 -7.04 -9.46
C ASP A 31 -0.43 -5.94 -8.80
N ASP A 32 0.90 -6.09 -8.85
CA ASP A 32 1.85 -5.13 -8.29
C ASP A 32 1.66 -3.74 -8.92
N ALA A 33 1.40 -3.68 -10.22
CA ALA A 33 1.16 -2.43 -10.94
C ALA A 33 -0.12 -1.73 -10.46
N MET A 34 -1.20 -2.49 -10.19
CA MET A 34 -2.42 -1.95 -9.60
C MET A 34 -2.19 -1.35 -8.21
N ARG A 35 -1.27 -1.92 -7.42
CA ARG A 35 -0.90 -1.36 -6.11
C ARG A 35 -0.15 -0.03 -6.24
N ILE A 36 0.71 0.11 -7.25
CA ILE A 36 1.37 1.37 -7.57
C ILE A 36 0.36 2.43 -8.01
N ILE A 37 -0.59 2.09 -8.88
CA ILE A 37 -1.67 3.00 -9.30
C ILE A 37 -2.46 3.46 -8.07
N LYS A 38 -2.81 2.54 -7.18
CA LYS A 38 -3.56 2.87 -5.96
C LYS A 38 -2.82 3.84 -5.04
N ILE A 39 -1.51 3.68 -4.87
CA ILE A 39 -0.68 4.61 -4.12
C ILE A 39 -0.67 6.00 -4.77
N ASN A 40 -0.56 6.07 -6.10
CA ASN A 40 -0.62 7.35 -6.83
C ASN A 40 -1.98 8.04 -6.64
N GLU A 41 -3.10 7.32 -6.77
CA GLU A 41 -4.44 7.85 -6.50
C GLU A 41 -4.58 8.36 -5.06
N ASP A 42 -4.03 7.62 -4.08
CA ASP A 42 -4.05 8.02 -2.68
C ASP A 42 -3.26 9.33 -2.48
N PHE A 43 -2.09 9.51 -3.10
CA PHE A 43 -1.34 10.76 -3.06
C PHE A 43 -2.06 11.92 -3.71
N GLU A 44 -2.70 11.73 -4.87
CA GLU A 44 -3.49 12.80 -5.51
C GLU A 44 -4.70 13.20 -4.65
N THR A 45 -5.33 12.23 -3.98
CA THR A 45 -6.42 12.51 -3.03
C THR A 45 -5.93 13.27 -1.80
N ILE A 46 -4.74 12.93 -1.26
CA ILE A 46 -4.09 13.66 -0.18
C ILE A 46 -3.82 15.09 -0.59
N LYS A 47 -3.24 15.33 -1.79
CA LYS A 47 -2.99 16.66 -2.33
C LYS A 47 -4.26 17.50 -2.41
N LYS A 48 -5.33 16.95 -3.00
CA LYS A 48 -6.63 17.61 -3.07
C LYS A 48 -7.17 17.94 -1.68
N SER A 49 -7.02 17.00 -0.73
CA SER A 49 -7.47 17.21 0.65
C SER A 49 -6.70 18.37 1.33
N MET A 50 -5.36 18.43 1.17
CA MET A 50 -4.53 19.51 1.72
C MET A 50 -4.94 20.88 1.17
N ILE A 51 -5.19 20.99 -0.14
CA ILE A 51 -5.68 22.22 -0.77
C ILE A 51 -7.03 22.62 -0.16
N LYS A 52 -7.97 21.66 -0.04
CA LYS A 52 -9.30 21.94 0.53
C LYS A 52 -9.26 22.32 2.01
N ILE A 53 -8.34 21.73 2.79
CA ILE A 53 -8.12 22.12 4.18
C ILE A 53 -7.66 23.58 4.26
N ASN A 54 -6.69 23.98 3.43
CA ASN A 54 -6.21 25.36 3.38
C ASN A 54 -7.31 26.35 2.96
N ASP A 55 -8.12 26.00 1.92
CA ASP A 55 -9.24 26.82 1.45
C ASP A 55 -10.32 27.05 2.53
N LEU A 56 -10.48 26.08 3.45
CA LEU A 56 -11.53 26.09 4.47
C LEU A 56 -11.05 26.57 5.84
N SER A 57 -9.72 26.64 6.08
CA SER A 57 -9.14 26.92 7.40
C SER A 57 -9.57 28.26 8.02
N ASN A 58 -9.82 29.27 7.19
CA ASN A 58 -10.23 30.61 7.61
C ASN A 58 -11.75 30.82 7.61
N LYS A 59 -12.56 29.79 7.30
CA LYS A 59 -14.02 29.89 7.26
C LYS A 59 -14.62 29.44 8.59
N SER A 60 -15.59 30.20 9.10
CA SER A 60 -16.18 29.99 10.43
C SER A 60 -17.61 29.43 10.42
N ASP A 61 -18.26 29.36 9.27
CA ASP A 61 -19.63 28.83 9.16
C ASP A 61 -19.66 27.30 9.39
N SER A 62 -20.81 26.80 9.82
CA SER A 62 -20.99 25.40 10.22
C SER A 62 -20.71 24.41 9.08
N LEU A 63 -21.07 24.74 7.84
CA LEU A 63 -20.86 23.90 6.68
C LEU A 63 -19.36 23.77 6.37
N SER A 64 -18.64 24.90 6.35
CA SER A 64 -17.20 24.92 6.11
C SER A 64 -16.44 24.11 7.18
N ARG A 65 -16.80 24.26 8.46
CA ARG A 65 -16.21 23.46 9.55
C ARG A 65 -16.48 21.96 9.36
N ASN A 66 -17.70 21.58 9.00
CA ASN A 66 -18.04 20.19 8.73
C ASN A 66 -17.19 19.64 7.57
N GLN A 67 -17.06 20.38 6.46
CA GLN A 67 -16.25 19.98 5.32
C GLN A 67 -14.75 19.91 5.66
N LEU A 68 -14.22 20.82 6.47
CA LEU A 68 -12.84 20.80 6.95
C LEU A 68 -12.50 19.48 7.65
N ILE A 69 -13.35 19.06 8.61
CA ILE A 69 -13.16 17.80 9.33
C ILE A 69 -13.17 16.61 8.36
N ARG A 70 -14.07 16.59 7.39
CA ARG A 70 -14.15 15.52 6.37
C ARG A 70 -12.89 15.44 5.52
N TRP A 71 -12.31 16.57 5.12
CA TRP A 71 -11.08 16.60 4.33
C TRP A 71 -9.86 16.18 5.15
N VAL A 72 -9.78 16.55 6.43
CA VAL A 72 -8.73 16.04 7.34
C VAL A 72 -8.80 14.53 7.44
N ASN A 73 -9.98 13.97 7.71
CA ASN A 73 -10.18 12.52 7.81
C ASN A 73 -9.87 11.79 6.48
N THR A 74 -10.22 12.41 5.34
CA THR A 74 -9.90 11.86 4.01
C THR A 74 -8.38 11.82 3.80
N LYS A 75 -7.67 12.91 4.07
CA LYS A 75 -6.21 12.98 3.99
C LYS A 75 -5.54 11.87 4.81
N ASP A 76 -5.93 11.72 6.06
CA ASP A 76 -5.35 10.75 6.99
C ASP A 76 -5.63 9.31 6.59
N ARG A 77 -6.84 9.03 6.12
CA ARG A 77 -7.22 7.69 5.63
C ARG A 77 -6.39 7.29 4.41
N HIS A 78 -6.25 8.17 3.42
CA HIS A 78 -5.47 7.88 2.21
C HIS A 78 -3.98 7.71 2.52
N ALA A 79 -3.41 8.52 3.43
CA ALA A 79 -2.05 8.29 3.91
C ALA A 79 -1.88 6.95 4.66
N SER A 80 -2.89 6.54 5.44
CA SER A 80 -2.91 5.21 6.08
C SER A 80 -3.01 4.06 5.06
N ASN A 81 -3.77 4.24 3.98
CA ASN A 81 -3.85 3.25 2.90
C ASN A 81 -2.49 3.03 2.24
N ILE A 82 -1.75 4.11 1.94
CA ILE A 82 -0.37 4.01 1.42
C ILE A 82 0.49 3.20 2.38
N GLN A 83 0.49 3.55 3.67
CA GLN A 83 1.27 2.84 4.68
C GLN A 83 0.91 1.34 4.70
N LYS A 84 -0.39 1.02 4.65
CA LYS A 84 -0.86 -0.38 4.64
C LYS A 84 -0.40 -1.13 3.40
N ILE A 85 -0.49 -0.55 2.20
CA ILE A 85 -0.01 -1.18 0.96
C ILE A 85 1.50 -1.41 1.06
N VAL A 86 2.27 -0.44 1.52
CA VAL A 86 3.72 -0.54 1.65
C VAL A 86 4.12 -1.64 2.64
N THR A 87 3.51 -1.68 3.83
CA THR A 87 3.88 -2.66 4.88
C THR A 87 3.39 -4.06 4.55
N ASP A 88 2.08 -4.20 4.33
CA ASP A 88 1.44 -5.52 4.26
C ASP A 88 1.68 -6.20 2.91
N TYR A 89 1.82 -5.43 1.85
CA TYR A 89 1.99 -5.96 0.51
C TYR A 89 3.45 -5.95 0.07
N PHE A 90 4.06 -4.78 -0.12
CA PHE A 90 5.41 -4.73 -0.68
C PHE A 90 6.46 -5.27 0.29
N LEU A 91 6.60 -4.70 1.49
CA LEU A 91 7.65 -5.10 2.44
C LEU A 91 7.49 -6.53 2.93
N THR A 92 6.27 -6.97 3.20
CA THR A 92 6.03 -8.30 3.78
C THR A 92 6.04 -9.42 2.74
N GLN A 93 5.53 -9.16 1.52
CA GLN A 93 5.26 -10.25 0.58
C GLN A 93 6.09 -10.18 -0.70
N ARG A 94 6.45 -8.99 -1.17
CA ARG A 94 6.99 -8.81 -2.52
C ARG A 94 8.50 -8.53 -2.58
N VAL A 95 9.00 -7.76 -1.63
CA VAL A 95 10.45 -7.44 -1.56
C VAL A 95 11.19 -8.62 -0.94
N LYS A 96 12.14 -9.19 -1.69
CA LYS A 96 12.88 -10.40 -1.30
C LYS A 96 14.36 -10.10 -1.06
N GLU A 97 14.92 -10.67 0.00
CA GLU A 97 16.35 -10.52 0.37
C GLU A 97 17.29 -10.96 -0.74
N SER A 98 16.88 -11.92 -1.57
CA SER A 98 17.68 -12.40 -2.71
C SER A 98 17.76 -11.41 -3.89
N ASN A 99 16.99 -10.32 -3.88
CA ASN A 99 16.99 -9.33 -4.96
C ASN A 99 18.22 -8.43 -4.86
N ALA A 100 18.92 -8.21 -5.97
CA ALA A 100 20.11 -7.35 -6.02
C ALA A 100 19.81 -5.88 -5.56
N ASN A 101 18.58 -5.42 -5.71
CA ASN A 101 18.14 -4.10 -5.28
C ASN A 101 17.47 -4.10 -3.89
N TYR A 102 17.54 -5.18 -3.13
CA TYR A 102 16.81 -5.35 -1.86
C TYR A 102 16.94 -4.13 -0.94
N ILE A 103 18.17 -3.72 -0.61
CA ILE A 103 18.42 -2.57 0.30
C ILE A 103 17.82 -1.28 -0.25
N LYS A 104 17.95 -1.03 -1.57
CA LYS A 104 17.37 0.16 -2.19
C LYS A 104 15.85 0.13 -2.14
N GLN A 105 15.22 -1.02 -2.39
CA GLN A 105 13.78 -1.21 -2.31
C GLN A 105 13.26 -0.96 -0.90
N VAL A 106 13.87 -1.58 0.12
CA VAL A 106 13.50 -1.42 1.53
C VAL A 106 13.65 0.05 1.98
N THR A 107 14.77 0.67 1.65
CA THR A 107 15.03 2.08 2.03
C THR A 107 14.03 3.03 1.37
N THR A 108 13.72 2.84 0.08
CA THR A 108 12.74 3.67 -0.63
C THR A 108 11.34 3.51 -0.05
N LEU A 109 10.93 2.28 0.26
CA LEU A 109 9.63 2.00 0.88
C LEU A 109 9.54 2.56 2.30
N HIS A 110 10.62 2.47 3.09
CA HIS A 110 10.67 3.09 4.42
C HIS A 110 10.53 4.63 4.34
N GLN A 111 11.24 5.28 3.39
CA GLN A 111 11.07 6.71 3.15
C GLN A 111 9.63 7.06 2.77
N LEU A 112 8.96 6.21 2.00
CA LEU A 112 7.56 6.38 1.63
C LEU A 112 6.62 6.32 2.85
N LEU A 113 6.88 5.42 3.82
CA LEU A 113 6.15 5.37 5.09
C LEU A 113 6.31 6.68 5.89
N ILE A 114 7.53 7.22 5.96
CA ILE A 114 7.81 8.50 6.64
C ILE A 114 7.08 9.65 5.95
N ILE A 115 7.11 9.73 4.62
CA ILE A 115 6.40 10.78 3.87
C ILE A 115 4.89 10.66 4.05
N SER A 116 4.34 9.45 4.03
CA SER A 116 2.91 9.23 4.32
C SER A 116 2.52 9.69 5.73
N MET A 117 3.40 9.46 6.72
CA MET A 117 3.22 10.00 8.08
C MET A 117 3.22 11.54 8.07
N LYS A 118 4.18 12.18 7.39
CA LYS A 118 4.23 13.65 7.25
C LYS A 118 2.98 14.21 6.58
N CYS A 119 2.42 13.52 5.58
CA CYS A 119 1.15 13.88 4.96
C CYS A 119 -0.03 13.89 5.94
N LYS A 120 -0.02 13.05 6.99
CA LYS A 120 -1.02 13.14 8.08
C LYS A 120 -0.81 14.37 8.95
N GLN A 121 0.44 14.71 9.24
CA GLN A 121 0.80 15.73 10.24
C GLN A 121 0.76 17.16 9.71
N THR A 122 0.77 17.35 8.37
CA THR A 122 0.84 18.69 7.77
C THR A 122 -0.16 18.84 6.63
N VAL A 123 -0.25 20.07 6.10
CA VAL A 123 -0.98 20.42 4.87
C VAL A 123 -0.03 20.92 3.77
N ASP A 124 1.26 20.61 3.91
CA ASP A 124 2.30 20.96 2.95
C ASP A 124 2.32 19.96 1.78
N THR A 125 1.92 20.43 0.60
CA THR A 125 1.84 19.61 -0.62
C THR A 125 3.19 19.16 -1.16
N GLU A 126 4.33 19.71 -0.71
CA GLU A 126 5.66 19.22 -1.09
C GLU A 126 5.88 17.77 -0.59
N ASN A 127 5.28 17.39 0.53
CA ASN A 127 5.33 16.00 0.97
C ASN A 127 4.68 15.03 -0.04
N VAL A 128 3.60 15.45 -0.71
CA VAL A 128 2.98 14.65 -1.77
C VAL A 128 3.92 14.49 -2.96
N LYS A 129 4.54 15.58 -3.39
CA LYS A 129 5.51 15.58 -4.51
C LYS A 129 6.70 14.66 -4.21
N LEU A 130 7.25 14.73 -3.00
CA LEU A 130 8.30 13.82 -2.55
C LEU A 130 7.83 12.35 -2.57
N GLY A 131 6.61 12.07 -2.12
CA GLY A 131 6.02 10.74 -2.15
C GLY A 131 5.87 10.19 -3.57
N LEU A 132 5.36 10.98 -4.51
CA LEU A 132 5.25 10.61 -5.92
C LEU A 132 6.63 10.34 -6.56
N ASN A 133 7.65 11.13 -6.24
CA ASN A 133 9.02 10.88 -6.70
C ASN A 133 9.59 9.57 -6.15
N LEU A 134 9.31 9.25 -4.88
CA LEU A 134 9.72 7.98 -4.26
C LEU A 134 9.04 6.77 -4.92
N ILE A 135 7.76 6.88 -5.29
CA ILE A 135 7.07 5.82 -6.04
C ILE A 135 7.69 5.63 -7.42
N GLN A 136 8.01 6.70 -8.13
CA GLN A 136 8.69 6.60 -9.43
C GLN A 136 10.07 5.94 -9.30
N LEU A 137 10.81 6.25 -8.24
CA LEU A 137 12.09 5.59 -7.94
C LEU A 137 11.87 4.10 -7.63
N PHE A 138 10.89 3.78 -6.79
CA PHE A 138 10.56 2.39 -6.47
C PHE A 138 10.19 1.58 -7.72
N VAL A 139 9.35 2.12 -8.61
CA VAL A 139 8.99 1.48 -9.88
C VAL A 139 10.25 1.12 -10.69
N LYS A 140 11.21 2.03 -10.81
CA LYS A 140 12.45 1.81 -11.58
C LYS A 140 13.36 0.72 -11.01
N ILE A 141 13.35 0.51 -9.69
CA ILE A 141 14.22 -0.47 -9.03
C ILE A 141 13.52 -1.79 -8.71
N TYR A 142 12.19 -1.84 -8.89
CA TYR A 142 11.36 -2.98 -8.56
C TYR A 142 10.91 -3.74 -9.80
N PHE A 143 10.36 -3.05 -10.81
CA PHE A 143 9.84 -3.67 -12.02
C PHE A 143 10.94 -3.91 -13.06
N ASP A 144 10.82 -5.03 -13.78
CA ASP A 144 11.50 -5.26 -15.04
C ASP A 144 10.78 -4.53 -16.22
N THR A 145 11.30 -4.69 -17.43
CA THR A 145 10.73 -4.05 -18.63
C THR A 145 9.27 -4.42 -18.84
N HIS A 146 8.92 -5.71 -18.66
CA HIS A 146 7.55 -6.20 -18.83
C HIS A 146 6.60 -5.61 -17.78
N GLY A 147 7.02 -5.52 -16.54
CA GLY A 147 6.25 -4.90 -15.45
C GLY A 147 6.00 -3.41 -15.69
N ILE A 148 6.98 -2.68 -16.23
CA ILE A 148 6.83 -1.27 -16.61
C ILE A 148 5.84 -1.11 -17.79
N GLU A 149 5.92 -1.96 -18.81
CA GLU A 149 4.97 -1.94 -19.92
C GLU A 149 3.54 -2.22 -19.45
N HIS A 150 3.37 -3.21 -18.57
CA HIS A 150 2.08 -3.51 -17.96
C HIS A 150 1.53 -2.32 -17.16
N LEU A 151 2.34 -1.73 -16.29
CA LEU A 151 1.96 -0.54 -15.52
C LEU A 151 1.51 0.61 -16.46
N ASN A 152 2.24 0.88 -17.52
CA ASN A 152 1.91 1.92 -18.50
C ASN A 152 0.60 1.63 -19.28
N LYS A 153 0.29 0.35 -19.50
CA LYS A 153 -0.95 -0.07 -20.19
C LYS A 153 -2.18 0.15 -19.31
N ILE A 154 -2.10 -0.14 -18.01
CA ILE A 154 -3.25 -0.07 -17.10
C ILE A 154 -3.40 1.29 -16.42
N SER A 155 -2.42 2.19 -16.51
CA SER A 155 -2.47 3.55 -15.96
C SER A 155 -3.13 4.59 -16.91
N LYS A 156 -3.55 4.16 -18.09
CA LYS A 156 -4.29 4.98 -19.08
C LYS A 156 -5.78 4.93 -18.81
#